data_707e5b35f76d2880dacbf3dc9452d2be
#
_entry.id   707e5b35f76d2880dacbf3dc9452d2be
#
_cell.length_a   1.000
_cell.length_b   1.000
_cell.length_c   1.000
_cell.angle_alpha   90.00
_cell.angle_beta   90.00
_cell.angle_gamma   90.00
#
_symmetry.space_group_name_H-M   'P 1'
#
loop_
_entity.id
_entity.type
_entity.pdbx_description
1 polymer ?
#
loop_
_entity_poly.entity_id
_entity_poly.type
_entity_poly.pdbx_seq_one_letter_code
_entity_poly.pdbx_strand_id
1 'polypeptide(L)'
;GDVYKRQVMKPETPFAGMRAKPTKKEMEAGAINCDVEVLKELEGRGILFSAPKVEHEYPHCWRCDTPLIYYARESWFIKMTDPEVKANLIANNKTINWIPETIGTGRFGAWLENVQDWGISRNRYWGTPLNIWQCEDCGEMMSIGSIEELKEKSDNCPDNIELHRPYVDAVTC
;
A
#
# COMPACT_ATOMS: atom_id res chain seq x y z
N GLY A 1 12.90 6.86 4.60
CA GLY A 1 14.25 6.33 4.45
C GLY A 1 14.35 5.01 3.71
N ASP A 2 13.30 4.18 3.65
CA ASP A 2 13.44 2.81 3.13
C ASP A 2 13.14 2.62 1.63
N VAL A 3 12.76 3.66 0.92
CA VAL A 3 12.45 3.56 -0.52
C VAL A 3 13.68 3.13 -1.33
N TYR A 4 14.88 3.54 -0.93
CA TYR A 4 16.12 3.18 -1.62
C TYR A 4 16.60 1.76 -1.35
N LYS A 5 16.35 1.20 -0.17
CA LYS A 5 16.81 -0.16 0.20
C LYS A 5 16.07 -1.28 -0.56
N ARG A 6 14.82 -1.03 -0.99
CA ARG A 6 14.00 -2.04 -1.69
C ARG A 6 14.20 -2.08 -3.20
N GLN A 7 14.99 -1.16 -3.74
CA GLN A 7 15.38 -1.14 -5.15
C GLN A 7 16.63 -1.97 -5.45
N VAL A 8 17.25 -2.50 -4.43
CA VAL A 8 18.48 -3.28 -4.52
C VAL A 8 18.21 -4.70 -4.01
N MET A 9 18.76 -5.68 -4.69
CA MET A 9 18.64 -7.09 -4.31
C MET A 9 19.36 -7.35 -2.98
N LYS A 10 18.74 -8.20 -2.15
CA LYS A 10 19.24 -8.50 -0.79
C LYS A 10 20.59 -9.23 -0.82
N PRO A 11 21.42 -9.05 0.23
CA PRO A 11 22.73 -9.69 0.33
C PRO A 11 22.69 -11.23 0.27
N GLU A 12 21.58 -11.85 0.69
CA GLU A 12 21.40 -13.31 0.73
C GLU A 12 21.08 -13.92 -0.64
N THR A 13 20.93 -13.09 -1.68
CA THR A 13 20.65 -13.57 -3.04
C THR A 13 21.89 -13.60 -3.90
N PRO A 14 21.97 -14.47 -4.94
CA PRO A 14 23.07 -14.44 -5.93
C PRO A 14 23.22 -13.09 -6.64
N PHE A 15 22.23 -12.21 -6.51
CA PHE A 15 22.15 -10.91 -7.18
C PHE A 15 22.42 -9.74 -6.21
N ALA A 16 23.07 -10.00 -5.07
CA ALA A 16 23.33 -9.04 -4.03
C ALA A 16 23.88 -7.71 -4.56
N GLY A 17 23.28 -6.59 -4.14
CA GLY A 17 23.71 -5.26 -4.55
C GLY A 17 23.26 -4.81 -5.94
N MET A 18 22.70 -5.68 -6.78
CA MET A 18 22.17 -5.29 -8.08
C MET A 18 20.86 -4.50 -7.92
N ARG A 19 20.65 -3.49 -8.74
CA ARG A 19 19.34 -2.83 -8.79
C ARG A 19 18.30 -3.76 -9.42
N ALA A 20 17.14 -3.87 -8.74
CA ALA A 20 16.02 -4.69 -9.23
C ALA A 20 15.50 -4.18 -10.60
N LYS A 21 15.45 -2.84 -10.76
CA LYS A 21 15.10 -2.17 -12.02
C LYS A 21 16.00 -0.95 -12.21
N PRO A 22 17.11 -1.06 -12.97
CA PRO A 22 17.93 0.09 -13.29
C PRO A 22 17.21 1.06 -14.23
N THR A 23 17.50 2.34 -14.08
CA THR A 23 16.99 3.39 -14.98
C THR A 23 17.67 3.29 -16.35
N LYS A 24 17.06 3.93 -17.37
CA LYS A 24 17.63 3.99 -18.71
C LYS A 24 19.06 4.57 -18.71
N LYS A 25 19.30 5.64 -17.94
CA LYS A 25 20.61 6.27 -17.80
C LYS A 25 21.66 5.33 -17.17
N GLU A 26 21.25 4.56 -16.17
CA GLU A 26 22.14 3.59 -15.54
C GLU A 26 22.47 2.42 -16.49
N MET A 27 21.50 1.97 -17.28
CA MET A 27 21.72 0.97 -18.32
C MET A 27 22.70 1.46 -19.41
N GLU A 28 22.55 2.69 -19.85
CA GLU A 28 23.46 3.36 -20.80
C GLU A 28 24.88 3.53 -20.20
N ALA A 29 24.98 3.70 -18.88
CA ALA A 29 26.23 3.74 -18.13
C ALA A 29 26.83 2.34 -17.82
N GLY A 30 26.22 1.26 -18.33
CA GLY A 30 26.73 -0.10 -18.17
C GLY A 30 26.18 -0.86 -16.97
N ALA A 31 25.08 -0.40 -16.34
CA ALA A 31 24.45 -1.16 -15.26
C ALA A 31 23.90 -2.49 -15.80
N ILE A 32 24.10 -3.55 -15.02
CA ILE A 32 23.61 -4.89 -15.35
C ILE A 32 22.11 -4.97 -15.10
N ASN A 33 21.36 -5.50 -16.07
CA ASN A 33 19.93 -5.75 -15.92
C ASN A 33 19.71 -6.99 -15.04
N CYS A 34 19.18 -6.78 -13.85
CA CYS A 34 18.92 -7.85 -12.88
C CYS A 34 17.96 -8.93 -13.43
N ASP A 35 16.97 -8.57 -14.23
CA ASP A 35 16.03 -9.53 -14.83
C ASP A 35 16.77 -10.53 -15.73
N VAL A 36 17.76 -10.05 -16.51
CA VAL A 36 18.55 -10.91 -17.39
C VAL A 36 19.41 -11.89 -16.58
N GLU A 37 20.02 -11.43 -15.50
CA GLU A 37 20.84 -12.29 -14.65
C GLU A 37 19.99 -13.33 -13.91
N VAL A 38 18.77 -12.95 -13.45
CA VAL A 38 17.82 -13.90 -12.87
C VAL A 38 17.42 -14.98 -13.88
N LEU A 39 17.15 -14.60 -15.14
CA LEU A 39 16.81 -15.57 -16.19
C LEU A 39 17.98 -16.53 -16.48
N LYS A 40 19.22 -16.04 -16.56
CA LYS A 40 20.41 -16.87 -16.74
C LYS A 40 20.61 -17.87 -15.59
N GLU A 41 20.38 -17.41 -14.35
CA GLU A 41 20.48 -18.28 -13.18
C GLU A 41 19.42 -19.38 -13.20
N LEU A 42 18.17 -19.04 -13.52
CA LEU A 42 17.08 -20.02 -13.64
C LEU A 42 17.32 -21.02 -14.77
N GLU A 43 17.85 -20.55 -15.90
CA GLU A 43 18.24 -21.40 -17.03
C GLU A 43 19.38 -22.34 -16.64
N GLY A 44 20.44 -21.80 -16.00
CA GLY A 44 21.58 -22.61 -15.52
C GLY A 44 21.19 -23.70 -14.53
N ARG A 45 20.13 -23.47 -13.75
CA ARG A 45 19.55 -24.45 -12.81
C ARG A 45 18.56 -25.42 -13.47
N GLY A 46 18.21 -25.22 -14.74
CA GLY A 46 17.25 -26.05 -15.47
C GLY A 46 15.80 -25.93 -15.03
N ILE A 47 15.44 -24.81 -14.35
CA ILE A 47 14.09 -24.56 -13.82
C ILE A 47 13.37 -23.40 -14.52
N LEU A 48 13.96 -22.82 -15.56
CA LEU A 48 13.32 -21.81 -16.39
C LEU A 48 12.29 -22.48 -17.31
N PHE A 49 11.00 -22.24 -17.04
CA PHE A 49 9.92 -22.78 -17.86
C PHE A 49 9.80 -22.09 -19.22
N SER A 50 9.78 -20.75 -19.21
CA SER A 50 9.63 -19.93 -20.42
C SER A 50 10.01 -18.48 -20.12
N ALA A 51 10.56 -17.75 -21.09
CA ALA A 51 10.86 -16.33 -20.99
C ALA A 51 10.53 -15.60 -22.32
N PRO A 52 9.25 -15.56 -22.74
CA PRO A 52 8.87 -14.86 -23.95
C PRO A 52 9.11 -13.35 -23.79
N LYS A 53 9.60 -12.71 -24.83
CA LYS A 53 9.69 -11.24 -24.88
C LYS A 53 8.31 -10.69 -25.21
N VAL A 54 7.81 -9.82 -24.34
CA VAL A 54 6.55 -9.09 -24.54
C VAL A 54 6.88 -7.60 -24.54
N GLU A 55 6.48 -6.90 -25.58
CA GLU A 55 6.57 -5.45 -25.63
C GLU A 55 5.31 -4.85 -25.00
N HIS A 56 5.48 -4.03 -24.00
CA HIS A 56 4.39 -3.35 -23.30
C HIS A 56 4.88 -2.03 -22.68
N GLU A 57 3.96 -1.13 -22.39
CA GLU A 57 4.26 0.06 -21.62
C GLU A 57 4.56 -0.33 -20.17
N TYR A 58 5.70 0.15 -19.64
CA TYR A 58 6.11 -0.11 -18.27
C TYR A 58 5.85 1.13 -17.40
N PRO A 59 5.21 0.99 -16.22
CA PRO A 59 4.90 2.13 -15.39
C PRO A 59 6.15 2.74 -14.76
N HIS A 60 6.25 4.06 -14.86
CA HIS A 60 7.32 4.87 -14.30
C HIS A 60 6.80 5.88 -13.29
N CYS A 61 7.66 6.29 -12.36
CA CYS A 61 7.34 7.36 -11.41
C CYS A 61 7.20 8.70 -12.16
N TRP A 62 6.05 9.35 -12.05
CA TRP A 62 5.78 10.63 -12.71
C TRP A 62 6.71 11.79 -12.25
N ARG A 63 7.44 11.65 -11.13
CA ARG A 63 8.36 12.68 -10.62
C ARG A 63 9.80 12.50 -11.07
N CYS A 64 10.32 11.27 -11.04
CA CYS A 64 11.73 10.98 -11.27
C CYS A 64 11.97 9.98 -12.39
N ASP A 65 10.92 9.59 -13.10
CA ASP A 65 10.97 8.67 -14.25
C ASP A 65 11.67 7.31 -13.96
N THR A 66 11.75 6.94 -12.67
CA THR A 66 12.28 5.62 -12.30
C THR A 66 11.25 4.53 -12.55
N PRO A 67 11.64 3.36 -13.09
CA PRO A 67 10.75 2.22 -13.24
C PRO A 67 10.16 1.80 -11.89
N LEU A 68 8.87 1.51 -11.85
CA LEU A 68 8.19 1.06 -10.65
C LEU A 68 8.43 -0.44 -10.45
N ILE A 69 8.40 -0.87 -9.19
CA ILE A 69 8.45 -2.29 -8.80
C ILE A 69 7.27 -2.62 -7.90
N TYR A 70 6.76 -3.84 -8.03
CA TYR A 70 5.77 -4.38 -7.11
C TYR A 70 6.49 -5.08 -5.96
N TYR A 71 6.07 -4.77 -4.73
CA TYR A 71 6.56 -5.45 -3.54
C TYR A 71 5.49 -5.43 -2.44
N ALA A 72 5.51 -6.45 -1.60
CA ALA A 72 4.63 -6.52 -0.44
C ALA A 72 5.09 -5.56 0.66
N ARG A 73 4.13 -4.92 1.30
CA ARG A 73 4.35 -4.05 2.47
C ARG A 73 3.15 -4.13 3.40
N GLU A 74 3.41 -3.91 4.66
CA GLU A 74 2.35 -3.76 5.65
C GLU A 74 1.51 -2.52 5.35
N SER A 75 0.22 -2.68 5.45
CA SER A 75 -0.76 -1.62 5.19
C SER A 75 -2.02 -1.85 6.01
N TRP A 76 -2.65 -0.76 6.38
CA TRP A 76 -3.96 -0.80 7.04
C TRP A 76 -5.06 -0.88 6.00
N PHE A 77 -6.05 -1.74 6.28
CA PHE A 77 -7.20 -1.95 5.43
C PHE A 77 -8.48 -1.84 6.25
N ILE A 78 -9.51 -1.25 5.67
CA ILE A 78 -10.89 -1.42 6.14
C ILE A 78 -11.40 -2.71 5.50
N LYS A 79 -11.81 -3.69 6.32
CA LYS A 79 -12.27 -5.00 5.88
C LYS A 79 -13.67 -4.92 5.27
N MET A 80 -13.74 -4.43 4.03
CA MET A 80 -14.99 -4.30 3.27
C MET A 80 -15.55 -5.65 2.82
N THR A 81 -14.70 -6.68 2.77
CA THR A 81 -15.08 -8.06 2.42
C THR A 81 -15.74 -8.82 3.57
N ASP A 82 -15.84 -8.23 4.76
CA ASP A 82 -16.59 -8.81 5.87
C ASP A 82 -18.03 -9.11 5.45
N PRO A 83 -18.55 -10.33 5.68
CA PRO A 83 -19.86 -10.74 5.18
C PRO A 83 -21.01 -9.86 5.66
N GLU A 84 -20.97 -9.40 6.91
CA GLU A 84 -22.01 -8.54 7.48
C GLU A 84 -21.94 -7.12 6.88
N VAL A 85 -20.73 -6.54 6.81
CA VAL A 85 -20.49 -5.22 6.19
C VAL A 85 -20.96 -5.22 4.74
N LYS A 86 -20.56 -6.24 3.96
CA LYS A 86 -20.93 -6.38 2.56
C LYS A 86 -22.45 -6.54 2.38
N ALA A 87 -23.08 -7.38 3.19
CA ALA A 87 -24.53 -7.57 3.14
C ALA A 87 -25.28 -6.27 3.43
N ASN A 88 -24.84 -5.51 4.44
CA ASN A 88 -25.43 -4.22 4.80
C ASN A 88 -25.25 -3.17 3.69
N LEU A 89 -24.08 -3.11 3.05
CA LEU A 89 -23.85 -2.22 1.91
C LEU A 89 -24.77 -2.53 0.73
N ILE A 90 -24.95 -3.80 0.39
CA ILE A 90 -25.87 -4.25 -0.68
C ILE A 90 -27.33 -3.95 -0.32
N ALA A 91 -27.71 -4.19 0.93
CA ALA A 91 -29.08 -3.89 1.40
C ALA A 91 -29.37 -2.38 1.34
N ASN A 92 -28.43 -1.55 1.82
CA ASN A 92 -28.59 -0.11 1.80
C ASN A 92 -28.61 0.44 0.37
N ASN A 93 -27.83 -0.11 -0.55
CA ASN A 93 -27.87 0.28 -1.97
C ASN A 93 -29.27 0.15 -2.59
N LYS A 94 -30.03 -0.86 -2.17
CA LYS A 94 -31.41 -1.09 -2.66
C LYS A 94 -32.41 -0.05 -2.15
N THR A 95 -32.11 0.70 -1.10
CA THR A 95 -32.95 1.77 -0.57
C THR A 95 -32.74 3.11 -1.26
N ILE A 96 -31.71 3.24 -2.05
CA ILE A 96 -31.36 4.49 -2.76
C ILE A 96 -32.23 4.62 -4.01
N ASN A 97 -32.80 5.79 -4.21
CA ASN A 97 -33.49 6.12 -5.47
C ASN A 97 -32.49 6.52 -6.55
N TRP A 98 -32.04 5.56 -7.32
CA TRP A 98 -31.09 5.76 -8.41
C TRP A 98 -31.77 6.33 -9.67
N ILE A 99 -31.18 7.35 -10.29
CA ILE A 99 -31.63 7.92 -11.55
C ILE A 99 -30.48 7.92 -12.59
N PRO A 100 -30.48 7.05 -13.58
CA PRO A 100 -31.41 5.94 -13.82
C PRO A 100 -31.21 4.77 -12.82
N GLU A 101 -32.26 4.00 -12.59
CA GLU A 101 -32.28 2.85 -11.67
C GLU A 101 -31.20 1.79 -11.99
N THR A 102 -30.84 1.67 -13.27
CA THR A 102 -29.80 0.74 -13.75
C THR A 102 -28.40 1.00 -13.17
N ILE A 103 -28.13 2.17 -12.62
CA ILE A 103 -26.86 2.45 -11.93
C ILE A 103 -26.76 1.61 -10.65
N GLY A 104 -27.81 1.59 -9.86
CA GLY A 104 -27.84 0.87 -8.58
C GLY A 104 -27.81 -0.65 -8.72
N THR A 105 -28.53 -1.20 -9.68
CA THR A 105 -28.60 -2.64 -9.95
C THR A 105 -27.47 -3.14 -10.84
N GLY A 106 -26.96 -2.28 -11.74
CA GLY A 106 -25.89 -2.59 -12.69
C GLY A 106 -24.50 -2.31 -12.14
N ARG A 107 -23.85 -1.23 -12.62
CA ARG A 107 -22.44 -0.97 -12.34
C ARG A 107 -22.10 -0.85 -10.85
N PHE A 108 -22.90 -0.10 -10.09
CA PHE A 108 -22.64 0.10 -8.66
C PHE A 108 -22.99 -1.16 -7.84
N GLY A 109 -24.10 -1.83 -8.13
CA GLY A 109 -24.46 -3.10 -7.50
C GLY A 109 -23.40 -4.17 -7.72
N ALA A 110 -22.96 -4.36 -8.97
CA ALA A 110 -21.90 -5.30 -9.30
C ALA A 110 -20.56 -4.93 -8.62
N TRP A 111 -20.25 -3.65 -8.45
CA TRP A 111 -19.07 -3.22 -7.70
C TRP A 111 -19.18 -3.61 -6.21
N LEU A 112 -20.34 -3.42 -5.57
CA LEU A 112 -20.57 -3.83 -4.18
C LEU A 112 -20.47 -5.36 -4.00
N GLU A 113 -20.99 -6.12 -4.97
CA GLU A 113 -20.88 -7.59 -4.94
C GLU A 113 -19.44 -8.09 -5.03
N ASN A 114 -18.56 -7.31 -5.67
CA ASN A 114 -17.13 -7.59 -5.85
C ASN A 114 -16.23 -6.66 -5.04
N VAL A 115 -16.76 -6.05 -3.97
CA VAL A 115 -15.99 -5.11 -3.15
C VAL A 115 -14.75 -5.77 -2.57
N GLN A 116 -13.63 -5.06 -2.64
CA GLN A 116 -12.34 -5.45 -2.07
C GLN A 116 -12.07 -4.63 -0.81
N ASP A 117 -11.19 -5.13 0.04
CA ASP A 117 -10.76 -4.40 1.23
C ASP A 117 -10.11 -3.07 0.84
N TRP A 118 -10.45 -2.02 1.55
CA TRP A 118 -10.02 -0.67 1.24
C TRP A 118 -8.69 -0.33 1.92
N GLY A 119 -7.60 -0.28 1.15
CA GLY A 119 -6.28 0.14 1.63
C GLY A 119 -6.23 1.63 1.94
N ILE A 120 -6.07 1.97 3.23
CA ILE A 120 -6.08 3.36 3.72
C ILE A 120 -4.69 3.92 4.04
N SER A 121 -3.65 3.08 4.11
CA SER A 121 -2.28 3.53 4.37
C SER A 121 -1.74 4.41 3.25
N ARG A 122 -1.07 5.50 3.64
CA ARG A 122 -0.32 6.37 2.71
C ARG A 122 1.05 6.67 3.30
N ASN A 123 2.09 6.60 2.48
CA ASN A 123 3.48 6.92 2.87
C ASN A 123 3.85 8.35 2.48
N ARG A 124 3.10 9.31 2.97
CA ARG A 124 3.43 10.72 2.82
C ARG A 124 3.66 11.33 4.18
N TYR A 125 4.70 12.15 4.31
CA TYR A 125 4.98 12.89 5.53
C TYR A 125 3.81 13.83 5.88
N TRP A 126 3.32 14.57 4.89
CA TRP A 126 2.10 15.36 5.00
C TRP A 126 0.90 14.48 4.64
N GLY A 127 0.20 14.05 5.61
CA GLY A 127 -1.03 13.28 5.50
C GLY A 127 -1.73 13.25 6.84
N THR A 128 -3.03 13.06 6.83
CA THR A 128 -3.77 12.76 8.05
C THR A 128 -3.26 11.43 8.61
N PRO A 129 -2.76 11.38 9.84
CA PRO A 129 -2.38 10.12 10.47
C PRO A 129 -3.60 9.20 10.63
N LEU A 130 -3.35 7.90 10.71
CA LEU A 130 -4.39 6.97 11.14
C LEU A 130 -4.61 7.17 12.64
N ASN A 131 -5.86 7.25 13.05
CA ASN A 131 -6.27 7.43 14.44
C ASN A 131 -6.22 6.13 15.24
N ILE A 132 -5.12 5.38 15.11
CA ILE A 132 -4.91 4.08 15.75
C ILE A 132 -3.63 4.16 16.57
N TRP A 133 -3.75 3.92 17.87
CA TRP A 133 -2.64 3.75 18.80
C TRP A 133 -2.40 2.27 19.03
N GLN A 134 -1.15 1.89 19.04
CA GLN A 134 -0.73 0.52 19.30
C GLN A 134 0.20 0.51 20.51
N CYS A 135 -0.09 -0.35 21.48
CA CYS A 135 0.77 -0.57 22.62
C CYS A 135 2.09 -1.23 22.15
N GLU A 136 3.22 -0.66 22.55
CA GLU A 136 4.55 -1.18 22.21
C GLU A 136 4.87 -2.48 22.94
N ASP A 137 4.28 -2.70 24.12
CA ASP A 137 4.55 -3.88 24.96
C ASP A 137 3.71 -5.10 24.55
N CYS A 138 2.37 -4.94 24.43
CA CYS A 138 1.46 -6.07 24.19
C CYS A 138 0.88 -6.10 22.77
N GLY A 139 1.08 -5.05 21.97
CA GLY A 139 0.53 -4.94 20.63
C GLY A 139 -0.97 -4.65 20.56
N GLU A 140 -1.64 -4.41 21.70
CA GLU A 140 -3.04 -4.04 21.72
C GLU A 140 -3.27 -2.74 20.95
N MET A 141 -4.38 -2.66 20.21
CA MET A 141 -4.71 -1.53 19.35
C MET A 141 -5.99 -0.85 19.79
N MET A 142 -5.97 0.48 19.73
CA MET A 142 -7.12 1.32 20.07
C MET A 142 -7.33 2.35 18.96
N SER A 143 -8.55 2.46 18.49
CA SER A 143 -8.95 3.53 17.56
C SER A 143 -9.58 4.68 18.35
N ILE A 144 -9.16 5.90 18.06
CA ILE A 144 -9.66 7.14 18.72
C ILE A 144 -10.54 7.88 17.73
N GLY A 145 -11.78 8.16 18.14
CA GLY A 145 -12.79 8.76 17.26
C GLY A 145 -12.87 10.29 17.32
N SER A 146 -12.36 10.93 18.38
CA SER A 146 -12.40 12.39 18.55
C SER A 146 -11.23 12.93 19.38
N ILE A 147 -11.07 14.26 19.36
CA ILE A 147 -10.04 14.94 20.18
C ILE A 147 -10.37 14.81 21.68
N GLU A 148 -11.66 14.87 22.03
CA GLU A 148 -12.13 14.68 23.41
C GLU A 148 -11.75 13.29 23.91
N GLU A 149 -12.03 12.25 23.14
CA GLU A 149 -11.66 10.88 23.48
C GLU A 149 -10.14 10.73 23.60
N LEU A 150 -9.37 11.38 22.72
CA LEU A 150 -7.92 11.37 22.80
C LEU A 150 -7.43 12.00 24.11
N LYS A 151 -8.00 13.12 24.52
CA LYS A 151 -7.67 13.78 25.80
C LYS A 151 -8.03 12.95 27.01
N GLU A 152 -9.16 12.26 26.97
CA GLU A 152 -9.60 11.37 28.07
C GLU A 152 -8.68 10.15 28.25
N LYS A 153 -8.13 9.63 27.14
CA LYS A 153 -7.31 8.40 27.12
C LYS A 153 -5.81 8.67 27.14
N SER A 154 -5.40 9.91 27.10
CA SER A 154 -3.99 10.32 27.02
C SER A 154 -3.59 11.16 28.23
N ASP A 155 -2.37 10.92 28.73
CA ASP A 155 -1.81 11.69 29.84
C ASP A 155 -1.10 12.98 29.38
N ASN A 156 -0.83 13.13 28.09
CA ASN A 156 0.01 14.20 27.54
C ASN A 156 -0.57 14.92 26.31
N CYS A 157 -1.86 14.78 26.03
CA CYS A 157 -2.49 15.45 24.90
C CYS A 157 -2.65 16.96 25.17
N PRO A 158 -2.07 17.85 24.35
CA PRO A 158 -2.25 19.30 24.49
C PRO A 158 -3.70 19.74 24.22
N ASP A 159 -4.11 20.86 24.83
CA ASP A 159 -5.46 21.40 24.63
C ASP A 159 -5.76 21.79 23.18
N ASN A 160 -4.74 22.26 22.47
CA ASN A 160 -4.81 22.70 21.07
C ASN A 160 -4.02 21.75 20.15
N ILE A 161 -4.20 20.44 20.33
CA ILE A 161 -3.48 19.44 19.52
C ILE A 161 -3.69 19.65 18.01
N GLU A 162 -2.61 19.61 17.26
CA GLU A 162 -2.63 19.56 15.81
C GLU A 162 -2.53 18.09 15.36
N LEU A 163 -3.52 17.61 14.58
CA LEU A 163 -3.63 16.20 14.16
C LEU A 163 -2.72 15.83 12.97
N HIS A 164 -1.59 16.53 12.82
CA HIS A 164 -0.57 16.24 11.82
C HIS A 164 0.76 15.84 12.46
N ARG A 165 1.57 15.13 11.69
CA ARG A 165 2.96 14.85 12.10
C ARG A 165 3.77 16.15 12.15
N PRO A 166 4.67 16.33 13.13
CA PRO A 166 5.03 15.35 14.19
C PRO A 166 4.20 15.47 15.47
N TYR A 167 3.25 16.40 15.54
CA TYR A 167 2.60 16.80 16.80
C TYR A 167 1.81 15.65 17.44
N VAL A 168 0.98 14.95 16.65
CA VAL A 168 0.17 13.84 17.16
C VAL A 168 0.99 12.60 17.50
N ASP A 169 2.17 12.43 16.89
CA ASP A 169 3.06 11.29 17.17
C ASP A 169 3.67 11.33 18.59
N ALA A 170 3.62 12.48 19.25
CA ALA A 170 4.10 12.66 20.63
C ALA A 170 3.03 12.33 21.69
N VAL A 171 1.77 12.12 21.29
CA VAL A 171 0.66 11.83 22.19
C VAL A 171 0.63 10.32 22.45
N THR A 172 0.71 9.94 23.72
CA THR A 172 0.65 8.55 24.20
C THR A 172 -0.64 8.30 24.97
N CYS A 173 -1.13 7.09 24.88
CA CYS A 173 -2.32 6.64 25.60
C CYS A 173 -1.98 5.48 26.53
#